data_5613b6d1960897c7f02f026c08e8f824
#
_entry.id   5613b6d1960897c7f02f026c08e8f824
#
_cell.length_a   1.000
_cell.length_b   1.000
_cell.length_c   1.000
_cell.angle_alpha   90.00
_cell.angle_beta   90.00
_cell.angle_gamma   90.00
#
_symmetry.space_group_name_H-M   'P 1'
#
loop_
_entity.id
_entity.type
_entity.pdbx_description
1 polymer ?
#
loop_
_entity_poly.entity_id
_entity_poly.type
_entity_poly.pdbx_seq_one_letter_code
_entity_poly.pdbx_strand_id
1 'polypeptide(L)'
;MKKKHDSDELEQIYNDIFSDANQYMRDYDVQAIAATYMAIAMRLYKTHLDEDSYRNMIKTVIDSEVRPYDPDFIDYEKHLKKILH
;
A
#
# COMPACT_ATOMS: atom_id res chain seq x y z
N MET A 1 19.14 15.84 5.21
CA MET A 1 18.82 15.65 4.80
C MET A 1 18.16 15.97 4.09
N LYS A 2 17.85 15.99 3.74
CA LYS A 2 17.30 16.20 3.17
C LYS A 2 16.39 15.98 2.70
N LYS A 3 16.16 16.36 2.42
CA LYS A 3 15.24 15.96 2.12
C LYS A 3 14.88 16.17 0.85
N LYS A 4 14.75 15.54 0.22
CA LYS A 4 14.45 15.63 -0.99
C LYS A 4 13.09 15.99 -1.19
N HIS A 5 12.48 15.93 -2.24
CA HIS A 5 11.11 16.26 -2.48
C HIS A 5 10.22 15.20 -1.93
N ASP A 6 9.22 15.63 -1.16
CA ASP A 6 8.29 14.68 -0.56
C ASP A 6 7.60 13.81 -1.60
N SER A 7 7.24 14.42 -2.73
CA SER A 7 6.52 13.65 -3.74
C SER A 7 7.38 12.56 -4.36
N ASP A 8 8.67 12.85 -4.55
CA ASP A 8 9.58 11.84 -5.08
C ASP A 8 9.75 10.70 -4.09
N GLU A 9 9.88 11.06 -2.84
CA GLU A 9 10.05 10.06 -1.80
C GLU A 9 8.82 9.19 -1.66
N LEU A 10 7.65 9.80 -1.66
CA LEU A 10 6.41 9.05 -1.55
C LEU A 10 6.22 8.12 -2.74
N GLU A 11 6.56 8.61 -3.90
CA GLU A 11 6.43 7.78 -5.09
C GLU A 11 7.35 6.57 -5.02
N GLN A 12 8.57 6.78 -4.55
CA GLN A 12 9.51 5.68 -4.41
C GLN A 12 9.01 4.65 -3.43
N ILE A 13 8.53 5.10 -2.28
CA ILE A 13 8.02 4.20 -1.26
C ILE A 13 6.83 3.43 -1.80
N TYR A 14 5.92 4.14 -2.46
CA TYR A 14 4.75 3.49 -3.02
C TYR A 14 5.14 2.40 -4.00
N ASN A 15 6.05 2.73 -4.90
CA ASN A 15 6.46 1.77 -5.92
C ASN A 15 7.09 0.53 -5.32
N ASP A 16 7.92 0.73 -4.30
CA ASP A 16 8.58 -0.40 -3.67
C ASP A 16 7.57 -1.30 -2.96
N ILE A 17 6.68 -0.71 -2.20
CA ILE A 17 5.71 -1.50 -1.46
C ILE A 17 4.72 -2.16 -2.40
N PHE A 18 4.30 -1.44 -3.43
CA PHE A 18 3.36 -2.00 -4.38
C PHE A 18 3.97 -3.18 -5.13
N SER A 19 5.25 -3.07 -5.44
CA SER A 19 5.95 -4.17 -6.09
C SER A 19 5.97 -5.40 -5.20
N ASP A 20 6.25 -5.21 -3.91
CA ASP A 20 6.23 -6.31 -2.96
C ASP A 20 4.84 -6.93 -2.86
N ALA A 21 3.83 -6.08 -2.79
CA ALA A 21 2.46 -6.57 -2.68
C ALA A 21 2.08 -7.41 -3.90
N ASN A 22 2.50 -6.96 -5.07
CA ASN A 22 2.21 -7.71 -6.29
C ASN A 22 2.85 -9.08 -6.28
N GLN A 23 4.06 -9.16 -5.76
CA GLN A 23 4.71 -10.45 -5.67
C GLN A 23 3.97 -11.39 -4.73
N TYR A 24 3.52 -10.87 -3.60
CA TYR A 24 2.76 -11.69 -2.67
C TYR A 24 1.45 -12.18 -3.28
N MET A 25 0.86 -11.37 -4.15
CA MET A 25 -0.42 -11.73 -4.74
C MET A 25 -0.35 -12.91 -5.68
N ARG A 26 0.84 -13.32 -6.05
CA ARG A 26 0.99 -14.54 -6.84
C ARG A 26 0.72 -15.78 -6.02
N ASP A 27 1.06 -15.72 -4.74
CA ASP A 27 1.02 -16.91 -3.89
C ASP A 27 0.00 -16.84 -2.77
N TYR A 28 -0.44 -15.66 -2.41
CA TYR A 28 -1.28 -15.48 -1.24
C TYR A 28 -2.54 -14.73 -1.57
N ASP A 29 -3.54 -14.91 -0.73
CA ASP A 29 -4.81 -14.25 -0.90
C ASP A 29 -4.67 -12.74 -0.74
N VAL A 30 -5.30 -11.99 -1.65
CA VAL A 30 -5.18 -10.55 -1.65
C VAL A 30 -5.75 -9.92 -0.38
N GLN A 31 -6.79 -10.53 0.19
CA GLN A 31 -7.35 -9.98 1.41
C GLN A 31 -6.40 -10.15 2.59
N ALA A 32 -5.71 -11.28 2.64
CA ALA A 32 -4.73 -11.49 3.69
C ALA A 32 -3.59 -10.49 3.56
N ILE A 33 -3.16 -10.24 2.33
CA ILE A 33 -2.10 -9.29 2.09
C ILE A 33 -2.52 -7.87 2.51
N ALA A 34 -3.72 -7.47 2.11
CA ALA A 34 -4.23 -6.15 2.45
C ALA A 34 -4.35 -5.98 3.95
N ALA A 35 -4.88 -7.01 4.62
CA ALA A 35 -5.03 -6.95 6.07
C ALA A 35 -3.68 -6.81 6.77
N THR A 36 -2.67 -7.50 6.25
CA THR A 36 -1.34 -7.44 6.82
C THR A 36 -0.73 -6.04 6.67
N TYR A 37 -0.86 -5.46 5.49
CA TYR A 37 -0.36 -4.10 5.28
C TYR A 37 -1.09 -3.11 6.17
N MET A 38 -2.40 -3.28 6.30
CA MET A 38 -3.17 -2.41 7.17
C MET A 38 -2.71 -2.51 8.62
N ALA A 39 -2.48 -3.73 9.08
CA ALA A 39 -2.03 -3.94 10.45
C ALA A 39 -0.69 -3.27 10.68
N ILE A 40 0.22 -3.41 9.73
CA ILE A 40 1.53 -2.79 9.86
C ILE A 40 1.40 -1.27 9.87
N ALA A 41 0.59 -0.73 8.97
CA ALA A 41 0.41 0.70 8.89
C ALA A 41 -0.17 1.26 10.18
N MET A 42 -1.17 0.57 10.73
CA MET A 42 -1.78 1.03 11.97
C MET A 42 -0.79 0.99 13.13
N ARG A 43 0.04 -0.03 13.16
CA ARG A 43 1.05 -0.11 14.23
C ARG A 43 2.08 1.01 14.11
N LEU A 44 2.45 1.36 12.89
CA LEU A 44 3.38 2.47 12.70
C LEU A 44 2.78 3.78 13.17
N TYR A 45 1.53 4.03 12.82
CA TYR A 45 0.86 5.23 13.29
C TYR A 45 0.76 5.24 14.82
N LYS A 46 0.36 4.11 15.39
CA LYS A 46 0.19 4.03 16.83
C LYS A 46 1.51 4.25 17.56
N THR A 47 2.59 3.83 16.96
CA THR A 47 3.92 3.99 17.55
C THR A 47 4.35 5.44 17.59
N HIS A 48 3.97 6.22 16.58
CA HIS A 48 4.51 7.57 16.43
C HIS A 48 3.55 8.68 16.77
N LEU A 49 2.27 8.39 16.93
CA LEU A 49 1.27 9.41 17.21
C LEU A 49 0.69 9.20 18.59
N ASP A 50 0.29 10.33 19.22
CA ASP A 50 -0.45 10.18 20.46
C ASP A 50 -1.85 9.65 20.14
N GLU A 51 -2.59 9.35 21.20
CA GLU A 51 -3.87 8.66 21.03
C GLU A 51 -4.84 9.46 20.16
N ASP A 52 -4.96 10.75 20.43
CA ASP A 52 -5.89 11.58 19.68
C ASP A 52 -5.49 11.70 18.23
N SER A 53 -4.22 11.93 17.98
CA SER A 53 -3.72 12.05 16.62
C SER A 53 -3.89 10.73 15.86
N TYR A 54 -3.66 9.62 16.56
CA TYR A 54 -3.84 8.32 15.93
C TYR A 54 -5.30 8.12 15.50
N ARG A 55 -6.24 8.43 16.40
CA ARG A 55 -7.65 8.25 16.07
C ARG A 55 -8.06 9.15 14.92
N ASN A 56 -7.57 10.38 14.92
CA ASN A 56 -7.88 11.30 13.84
C ASN A 56 -7.30 10.82 12.52
N MET A 57 -6.10 10.28 12.55
CA MET A 57 -5.48 9.78 11.32
C MET A 57 -6.27 8.60 10.76
N ILE A 58 -6.62 7.66 11.63
CA ILE A 58 -7.38 6.50 11.18
C ILE A 58 -8.72 6.92 10.60
N LYS A 59 -9.38 7.86 11.26
CA LYS A 59 -10.65 8.34 10.75
C LYS A 59 -10.49 9.01 9.40
N THR A 60 -9.45 9.81 9.24
CA THR A 60 -9.19 10.48 7.97
C THR A 60 -8.96 9.46 6.87
N VAL A 61 -8.20 8.42 7.17
CA VAL A 61 -7.92 7.39 6.18
C VAL A 61 -9.20 6.66 5.78
N ILE A 62 -10.00 6.30 6.78
CA ILE A 62 -11.24 5.58 6.50
C ILE A 62 -12.21 6.42 5.69
N ASP A 63 -12.26 7.71 5.99
CA ASP A 63 -13.21 8.61 5.32
C ASP A 63 -12.72 9.05 3.95
N SER A 64 -11.45 8.82 3.63
CA SER A 64 -10.93 9.28 2.35
C SER A 64 -11.47 8.44 1.21
N GLU A 65 -11.55 9.08 0.07
CA GLU A 65 -12.02 8.39 -1.11
C GLU A 65 -10.87 7.66 -1.76
N VAL A 66 -11.02 6.37 -1.93
CA VAL A 66 -9.96 5.55 -2.50
C VAL A 66 -10.48 4.93 -3.79
N ARG A 67 -9.71 5.12 -4.84
CA ARG A 67 -10.08 4.56 -6.12
C ARG A 67 -9.50 3.16 -6.24
N PRO A 68 -10.33 2.16 -6.52
CA PRO A 68 -9.78 0.81 -6.62
C PRO A 68 -8.91 0.67 -7.86
N TYR A 69 -8.00 -0.28 -7.79
CA TYR A 69 -7.22 -0.60 -8.96
C TYR A 69 -8.09 -1.34 -9.96
N ASP A 70 -7.75 -1.19 -11.21
CA ASP A 70 -8.34 -2.00 -12.24
C ASP A 70 -7.99 -3.46 -11.95
N PRO A 71 -8.94 -4.38 -12.01
CA PRO A 71 -8.60 -5.79 -11.79
C PRO A 71 -7.49 -6.29 -12.71
N ASP A 72 -7.45 -5.79 -13.92
CA ASP A 72 -6.38 -6.17 -14.84
C ASP A 72 -5.03 -5.72 -14.34
N PHE A 73 -5.00 -4.59 -13.66
CA PHE A 73 -3.76 -4.06 -13.13
C PHE A 73 -3.24 -4.93 -11.99
N ILE A 74 -4.14 -5.44 -11.18
CA ILE A 74 -3.75 -6.31 -10.10
C ILE A 74 -3.14 -7.59 -10.64
N ASP A 75 -3.64 -8.07 -11.77
CA ASP A 75 -3.12 -9.26 -12.41
C ASP A 75 -2.04 -8.94 -13.43
N TYR A 76 -1.50 -7.74 -13.33
CA TYR A 76 -0.58 -7.24 -14.33
C TYR A 76 0.58 -8.20 -14.63
N GLU A 77 1.16 -8.74 -13.61
CA GLU A 77 2.30 -9.62 -13.80
C GLU A 77 1.92 -10.91 -14.50
N LYS A 78 0.78 -11.44 -14.13
CA LYS A 78 0.28 -12.63 -14.81
C LYS A 78 0.04 -12.32 -16.28
N HIS A 79 -0.55 -11.17 -16.52
CA HIS A 79 -0.85 -10.74 -17.86
C HIS A 79 0.42 -10.59 -18.67
N LEU A 80 1.43 -9.99 -18.09
CA LEU A 80 2.70 -9.82 -18.75
C LEU A 80 3.34 -11.16 -19.10
N LYS A 81 3.28 -12.09 -18.17
CA LYS A 81 3.83 -13.40 -18.44
C LYS A 81 3.18 -14.06 -19.61
N LYS A 82 1.86 -13.94 -19.71
CA LYS A 82 1.15 -14.50 -20.82
C LYS A 82 1.60 -13.90 -22.13
N ILE A 83 1.74 -12.58 -22.15
CA ILE A 83 2.14 -11.90 -23.36
C ILE A 83 3.54 -12.27 -23.78
N LEU A 84 4.42 -12.38 -22.81
CA LEU A 84 5.82 -12.67 -23.12
C LEU A 84 6.09 -14.11 -23.49
N HIS A 85 5.16 -14.97 -23.18
CA HIS A 85 5.29 -16.36 -23.57
C HIS A 85 4.53 -16.62 -24.82
#